data_dcc9ad309ecd103b3a3ba9bb4e3f0e14
#
_entry.id   dcc9ad309ecd103b3a3ba9bb4e3f0e14
#
_cell.length_a   1.000
_cell.length_b   1.000
_cell.length_c   1.000
_cell.angle_alpha   90.00
_cell.angle_beta   90.00
_cell.angle_gamma   90.00
#
_symmetry.space_group_name_H-M   'P 1'
#
loop_
_entity.id
_entity.type
_entity.pdbx_description
1 polymer ?
#
loop_
_entity_poly.entity_id
_entity_poly.type
_entity_poly.pdbx_seq_one_letter_code
_entity_poly.pdbx_strand_id
1 'polypeptide(L)'
;MLVAFFTLLLNGPEPVGSDHGVECPKVQLQLADGNLLDLDDVKENNLTEIAHINVSSSNKTLTYQHIGKSSRVEYNTLKTERGGEWNVVLEDGTKVYLNSSSTLKYPTSFTGDSRQVVLEGEAYFEVTHDPDKPFIVKTSDMNIVVRGTSFNVNAYSDYKTTRTTLVNGKIEVECSGNTHIVLPGQQIVFEKETKSIKIEDVDTELYASWKNGFYKFNDTRLEDILTTLSLWYDVDVIYADESVKELRFTSSGKIIR
;
A
#
# COMPACT_ATOMS: atom_id res chain seq x y z
N MET A 1 -5.01 20.85 32.93
CA MET A 1 -5.75 20.56 31.70
C MET A 1 -5.21 21.51 30.65
N LEU A 2 -4.19 21.04 29.88
CA LEU A 2 -3.53 21.86 28.87
C LEU A 2 -4.23 21.56 27.56
N VAL A 3 -5.05 22.48 27.06
CA VAL A 3 -5.65 22.42 25.72
C VAL A 3 -4.61 22.99 24.77
N ALA A 4 -3.87 22.12 24.09
CA ALA A 4 -3.00 22.53 23.02
C ALA A 4 -3.86 22.78 21.77
N PHE A 5 -4.08 24.02 21.42
CA PHE A 5 -4.61 24.41 20.11
C PHE A 5 -3.51 24.18 19.07
N PHE A 6 -3.65 23.13 18.27
CA PHE A 6 -2.89 22.99 17.03
C PHE A 6 -3.55 23.88 15.98
N THR A 7 -3.00 25.08 15.78
CA THR A 7 -3.30 25.84 14.57
C THR A 7 -2.40 25.29 13.47
N LEU A 8 -2.94 24.48 12.59
CA LEU A 8 -2.27 24.12 11.33
C LEU A 8 -2.20 25.41 10.52
N LEU A 9 -1.06 26.09 10.52
CA LEU A 9 -0.82 27.22 9.63
C LEU A 9 -0.64 26.66 8.22
N LEU A 10 -1.72 26.59 7.47
CA LEU A 10 -1.72 26.44 6.01
C LEU A 10 -1.33 27.78 5.35
N ASN A 11 -0.24 28.38 5.80
CA ASN A 11 0.39 29.49 5.12
C ASN A 11 1.63 28.96 4.40
N GLY A 12 1.41 28.23 3.32
CA GLY A 12 2.37 28.18 2.26
C GLY A 12 2.54 29.59 1.67
N PRO A 13 3.71 29.99 1.16
CA PRO A 13 3.86 31.24 0.42
C PRO A 13 2.81 31.25 -0.70
N GLU A 14 2.14 32.40 -0.89
CA GLU A 14 1.21 32.57 -2.01
C GLU A 14 1.94 32.14 -3.30
N PRO A 15 1.27 31.37 -4.20
CA PRO A 15 1.90 30.95 -5.42
C PRO A 15 2.24 32.18 -6.26
N VAL A 16 3.53 32.46 -6.35
CA VAL A 16 4.07 33.46 -7.29
C VAL A 16 3.95 32.87 -8.68
N GLY A 17 2.98 33.37 -9.43
CA GLY A 17 2.90 33.19 -10.88
C GLY A 17 2.45 31.80 -11.31
N SER A 18 1.33 31.75 -12.00
CA SER A 18 0.82 30.59 -12.73
C SER A 18 1.80 30.14 -13.82
N ASP A 19 2.80 29.35 -13.41
CA ASP A 19 3.37 28.40 -14.33
C ASP A 19 2.42 27.21 -14.33
N HIS A 20 1.84 26.87 -15.47
CA HIS A 20 1.08 25.63 -15.64
C HIS A 20 2.08 24.47 -15.57
N GLY A 21 2.58 24.19 -14.36
CA GLY A 21 3.32 22.99 -14.07
C GLY A 21 2.40 21.81 -14.40
N VAL A 22 2.88 20.93 -15.23
CA VAL A 22 2.23 19.64 -15.49
C VAL A 22 2.08 18.99 -14.11
N GLU A 23 0.86 18.95 -13.56
CA GLU A 23 0.59 18.21 -12.32
C GLU A 23 1.01 16.76 -12.57
N CYS A 24 1.94 16.25 -11.78
CA CYS A 24 2.30 14.84 -11.87
C CYS A 24 1.07 14.03 -11.44
N PRO A 25 0.67 13.03 -12.24
CA PRO A 25 -0.46 12.18 -11.87
C PRO A 25 -0.19 11.48 -10.55
N LYS A 26 -1.21 11.46 -9.67
CA LYS A 26 -1.11 10.79 -8.37
C LYS A 26 -1.14 9.27 -8.49
N VAL A 27 -1.68 8.74 -9.60
CA VAL A 27 -1.73 7.30 -9.85
C VAL A 27 -1.41 6.99 -11.31
N GLN A 28 -0.42 6.14 -11.50
CA GLN A 28 0.05 5.73 -12.82
C GLN A 28 0.00 4.22 -12.98
N LEU A 29 -0.42 3.75 -14.15
CA LEU A 29 -0.32 2.37 -14.58
C LEU A 29 0.66 2.26 -15.74
N GLN A 30 1.77 1.57 -15.52
CA GLN A 30 2.68 1.17 -16.58
C GLN A 30 2.30 -0.21 -17.10
N LEU A 31 1.99 -0.30 -18.38
CA LEU A 31 1.69 -1.55 -19.07
C LEU A 31 2.98 -2.28 -19.46
N ALA A 32 2.83 -3.56 -19.79
CA ALA A 32 3.94 -4.44 -20.18
C ALA A 32 4.71 -3.99 -21.45
N ASP A 33 4.06 -3.25 -22.32
CA ASP A 33 4.66 -2.64 -23.53
C ASP A 33 5.42 -1.34 -23.23
N GLY A 34 5.41 -0.88 -21.97
CA GLY A 34 6.06 0.35 -21.51
C GLY A 34 5.17 1.59 -21.56
N ASN A 35 3.94 1.50 -22.08
CA ASN A 35 3.01 2.62 -22.08
C ASN A 35 2.63 3.01 -20.65
N LEU A 36 2.62 4.33 -20.38
CA LEU A 36 2.20 4.92 -19.10
C LEU A 36 0.79 5.50 -19.26
N LEU A 37 -0.08 5.14 -18.35
CA LEU A 37 -1.46 5.61 -18.27
C LEU A 37 -1.65 6.37 -16.97
N ASP A 38 -2.16 7.59 -17.08
CA ASP A 38 -2.60 8.40 -15.94
C ASP A 38 -4.01 7.96 -15.56
N LEU A 39 -4.17 7.42 -14.34
CA LEU A 39 -5.46 6.91 -13.89
C LEU A 39 -6.35 8.01 -13.29
N ASP A 40 -5.81 9.16 -12.94
CA ASP A 40 -6.59 10.30 -12.44
C ASP A 40 -7.44 10.92 -13.56
N ASP A 41 -6.93 10.87 -14.81
CA ASP A 41 -7.61 11.44 -16.00
C ASP A 41 -8.41 10.41 -16.83
N VAL A 42 -8.35 9.13 -16.47
CA VAL A 42 -9.02 8.08 -17.25
C VAL A 42 -10.53 8.13 -17.08
N LYS A 43 -11.24 8.44 -18.16
CA LYS A 43 -12.70 8.27 -18.22
C LYS A 43 -13.04 6.78 -18.31
N GLU A 44 -14.07 6.38 -17.57
CA GLU A 44 -14.62 5.02 -17.63
C GLU A 44 -14.75 4.55 -19.08
N ASN A 45 -14.28 3.33 -19.35
CA ASN A 45 -14.33 2.61 -20.64
C ASN A 45 -13.19 2.81 -21.66
N ASN A 46 -12.20 3.69 -21.46
CA ASN A 46 -11.16 3.89 -22.48
C ASN A 46 -10.03 2.83 -22.46
N LEU A 47 -9.86 2.07 -21.37
CA LEU A 47 -8.77 1.09 -21.25
C LEU A 47 -9.16 -0.34 -21.67
N THR A 48 -10.43 -0.64 -21.82
CA THR A 48 -10.91 -1.98 -22.20
C THR A 48 -10.40 -2.41 -23.58
N GLU A 49 -10.23 -1.45 -24.49
CA GLU A 49 -9.76 -1.70 -25.86
C GLU A 49 -8.24 -1.87 -25.94
N ILE A 50 -7.48 -1.24 -25.00
CA ILE A 50 -6.01 -1.18 -25.11
C ILE A 50 -5.34 -2.35 -24.39
N ALA A 51 -5.84 -2.75 -23.22
CA ALA A 51 -5.14 -3.71 -22.36
C ALA A 51 -6.07 -4.74 -21.71
N HIS A 52 -7.33 -4.82 -22.16
CA HIS A 52 -8.35 -5.67 -21.54
C HIS A 52 -8.53 -5.43 -20.04
N ILE A 53 -8.41 -4.17 -19.63
CA ILE A 53 -8.55 -3.72 -18.26
C ILE A 53 -9.82 -2.86 -18.17
N ASN A 54 -10.70 -3.19 -17.22
CA ASN A 54 -11.78 -2.32 -16.84
C ASN A 54 -11.32 -1.38 -15.74
N VAL A 55 -11.52 -0.09 -15.94
CA VAL A 55 -11.26 0.93 -14.93
C VAL A 55 -12.59 1.45 -14.41
N SER A 56 -12.77 1.43 -13.12
CA SER A 56 -13.84 2.15 -12.44
C SER A 56 -13.23 3.33 -11.67
N SER A 57 -13.35 4.51 -12.23
CA SER A 57 -12.87 5.75 -11.61
C SER A 57 -13.64 6.08 -10.33
N SER A 58 -14.94 5.78 -10.29
CA SER A 58 -15.79 6.03 -9.13
C SER A 58 -15.36 5.28 -7.87
N ASN A 59 -14.77 4.08 -8.02
CA ASN A 59 -14.27 3.26 -6.93
C ASN A 59 -12.74 3.18 -6.90
N LYS A 60 -12.02 3.96 -7.71
CA LYS A 60 -10.57 3.90 -7.86
C LYS A 60 -10.08 2.45 -8.01
N THR A 61 -10.68 1.68 -8.91
CA THR A 61 -10.43 0.24 -9.02
C THR A 61 -10.13 -0.16 -10.47
N LEU A 62 -9.00 -0.87 -10.65
CA LEU A 62 -8.67 -1.61 -11.85
C LEU A 62 -9.19 -3.04 -11.72
N THR A 63 -9.87 -3.54 -12.74
CA THR A 63 -10.29 -4.94 -12.80
C THR A 63 -9.81 -5.56 -14.10
N TYR A 64 -9.07 -6.66 -14.02
CA TYR A 64 -8.63 -7.40 -15.18
C TYR A 64 -9.73 -8.34 -15.66
N GLN A 65 -10.03 -8.29 -16.97
CA GLN A 65 -10.87 -9.30 -17.60
C GLN A 65 -10.01 -10.51 -17.92
N HIS A 66 -10.50 -11.70 -17.58
CA HIS A 66 -9.85 -12.94 -17.96
C HIS A 66 -9.89 -13.08 -19.49
N ILE A 67 -8.74 -12.93 -20.12
CA ILE A 67 -8.57 -13.21 -21.55
C ILE A 67 -7.73 -14.46 -21.62
N GLY A 68 -8.29 -15.48 -22.20
CA GLY A 68 -7.71 -16.81 -22.33
C GLY A 68 -6.18 -16.86 -22.37
N LYS A 69 -5.58 -17.98 -22.11
CA LYS A 69 -4.15 -18.18 -21.92
C LYS A 69 -3.30 -17.43 -22.95
N SER A 70 -2.73 -16.30 -22.55
CA SER A 70 -1.59 -15.72 -23.27
C SER A 70 -0.40 -16.66 -23.10
N SER A 71 0.32 -16.94 -24.18
CA SER A 71 1.54 -17.75 -24.14
C SER A 71 2.74 -16.99 -23.52
N ARG A 72 2.58 -15.69 -23.23
CA ARG A 72 3.64 -14.83 -22.69
C ARG A 72 3.13 -14.14 -21.44
N VAL A 73 3.88 -14.27 -20.34
CA VAL A 73 3.60 -13.55 -19.10
C VAL A 73 4.06 -12.10 -19.27
N GLU A 74 3.12 -11.18 -19.16
CA GLU A 74 3.34 -9.76 -19.20
C GLU A 74 3.17 -9.18 -17.81
N TYR A 75 3.93 -8.13 -17.47
CA TYR A 75 3.87 -7.50 -16.15
C TYR A 75 3.44 -6.05 -16.28
N ASN A 76 2.47 -5.66 -15.47
CA ASN A 76 2.09 -4.27 -15.27
C ASN A 76 2.62 -3.77 -13.92
N THR A 77 2.78 -2.46 -13.82
CA THR A 77 3.18 -1.78 -12.58
C THR A 77 2.19 -0.68 -12.27
N LEU A 78 1.51 -0.80 -11.13
CA LEU A 78 0.66 0.25 -10.58
C LEU A 78 1.45 1.04 -9.57
N LYS A 79 1.52 2.37 -9.73
CA LYS A 79 2.24 3.28 -8.86
C LYS A 79 1.31 4.35 -8.34
N THR A 80 1.34 4.58 -7.04
CA THR A 80 0.70 5.70 -6.37
C THR A 80 1.74 6.67 -5.86
N GLU A 81 1.54 7.96 -6.06
CA GLU A 81 2.33 9.01 -5.45
C GLU A 81 1.76 9.41 -4.08
N ARG A 82 2.36 10.39 -3.42
CA ARG A 82 1.81 10.98 -2.19
C ARG A 82 0.39 11.49 -2.45
N GLY A 83 -0.52 11.26 -1.52
CA GLY A 83 -1.95 11.58 -1.66
C GLY A 83 -2.73 10.66 -2.59
N GLY A 84 -2.07 9.78 -3.35
CA GLY A 84 -2.70 8.79 -4.23
C GLY A 84 -3.07 7.51 -3.48
N GLU A 85 -4.12 6.86 -3.92
CA GLU A 85 -4.50 5.50 -3.50
C GLU A 85 -5.28 4.85 -4.64
N TRP A 86 -5.11 3.55 -4.81
CA TRP A 86 -5.84 2.82 -5.85
C TRP A 86 -6.02 1.35 -5.50
N ASN A 87 -7.02 0.73 -6.09
CA ASN A 87 -7.33 -0.67 -5.90
C ASN A 87 -7.11 -1.43 -7.20
N VAL A 88 -6.69 -2.68 -7.10
CA VAL A 88 -6.63 -3.59 -8.24
C VAL A 88 -7.22 -4.94 -7.88
N VAL A 89 -8.08 -5.46 -8.76
CA VAL A 89 -8.55 -6.84 -8.73
C VAL A 89 -7.73 -7.60 -9.75
N LEU A 90 -6.87 -8.50 -9.28
CA LEU A 90 -6.00 -9.32 -10.11
C LEU A 90 -6.79 -10.40 -10.85
N GLU A 91 -6.16 -11.06 -11.81
CA GLU A 91 -6.79 -12.10 -12.65
C GLU A 91 -7.39 -13.27 -11.85
N ASP A 92 -6.79 -13.61 -10.70
CA ASP A 92 -7.27 -14.65 -9.79
C ASP A 92 -8.39 -14.20 -8.84
N GLY A 93 -8.86 -12.96 -8.97
CA GLY A 93 -9.85 -12.33 -8.09
C GLY A 93 -9.28 -11.79 -6.78
N THR A 94 -7.97 -11.87 -6.54
CA THR A 94 -7.32 -11.24 -5.40
C THR A 94 -7.47 -9.72 -5.48
N LYS A 95 -7.92 -9.11 -4.38
CA LYS A 95 -8.04 -7.65 -4.26
C LYS A 95 -6.83 -7.10 -3.55
N VAL A 96 -6.23 -6.07 -4.13
CA VAL A 96 -5.13 -5.32 -3.54
C VAL A 96 -5.53 -3.86 -3.43
N TYR A 97 -5.46 -3.32 -2.21
CA TYR A 97 -5.64 -1.91 -1.91
C TYR A 97 -4.24 -1.31 -1.76
N LEU A 98 -3.86 -0.42 -2.66
CA LEU A 98 -2.54 0.19 -2.69
C LEU A 98 -2.61 1.57 -2.03
N ASN A 99 -1.79 1.79 -1.00
CA ASN A 99 -1.73 3.04 -0.26
C ASN A 99 -0.84 4.08 -0.96
N SER A 100 -0.74 5.28 -0.42
CA SER A 100 0.08 6.37 -0.94
C SER A 100 1.57 5.99 -1.04
N SER A 101 2.28 6.55 -2.02
CA SER A 101 3.72 6.33 -2.26
C SER A 101 4.09 4.85 -2.36
N SER A 102 3.31 4.09 -3.10
CA SER A 102 3.48 2.64 -3.20
C SER A 102 3.54 2.16 -4.65
N THR A 103 4.22 1.05 -4.86
CA THR A 103 4.38 0.44 -6.18
C THR A 103 4.06 -1.05 -6.09
N LEU A 104 3.14 -1.51 -6.94
CA LEU A 104 2.79 -2.92 -7.08
C LEU A 104 3.10 -3.37 -8.50
N LYS A 105 4.03 -4.33 -8.65
CA LYS A 105 4.29 -5.02 -9.92
C LYS A 105 3.67 -6.40 -9.90
N TYR A 106 2.87 -6.71 -10.90
CA TYR A 106 2.10 -7.96 -10.98
C TYR A 106 1.97 -8.44 -12.42
N PRO A 107 1.85 -9.75 -12.66
CA PRO A 107 1.61 -10.30 -13.99
C PRO A 107 0.15 -10.11 -14.41
N THR A 108 -0.09 -9.97 -15.70
CA THR A 108 -1.45 -9.93 -16.28
C THR A 108 -2.18 -11.26 -16.15
N SER A 109 -1.43 -12.38 -15.99
CA SER A 109 -1.97 -13.70 -15.65
C SER A 109 -0.96 -14.52 -14.86
N PHE A 110 -1.46 -15.36 -13.96
CA PHE A 110 -0.63 -16.27 -13.15
C PHE A 110 -0.49 -17.63 -13.84
N THR A 111 0.62 -17.89 -14.53
CA THR A 111 0.82 -19.10 -15.36
C THR A 111 1.66 -20.20 -14.69
N GLY A 112 2.43 -19.91 -13.66
CA GLY A 112 3.31 -20.89 -12.97
C GLY A 112 2.62 -21.58 -11.78
N ASP A 113 3.42 -22.25 -10.96
CA ASP A 113 2.99 -22.98 -9.74
C ASP A 113 2.72 -22.03 -8.55
N SER A 114 2.91 -20.73 -8.73
CA SER A 114 2.62 -19.72 -7.73
C SER A 114 2.08 -18.44 -8.36
N ARG A 115 1.41 -17.62 -7.54
CA ARG A 115 0.90 -16.30 -7.88
C ARG A 115 1.82 -15.26 -7.23
N GLN A 116 2.66 -14.59 -7.99
CA GLN A 116 3.69 -13.70 -7.45
C GLN A 116 3.44 -12.25 -7.82
N VAL A 117 3.58 -11.37 -6.84
CA VAL A 117 3.59 -9.91 -7.00
C VAL A 117 4.79 -9.32 -6.25
N VAL A 118 5.22 -8.12 -6.63
CA VAL A 118 6.27 -7.38 -5.95
C VAL A 118 5.70 -6.09 -5.42
N LEU A 119 5.94 -5.79 -4.15
CA LEU A 119 5.47 -4.59 -3.45
C LEU A 119 6.63 -3.78 -2.91
N GLU A 120 6.58 -2.48 -3.15
CA GLU A 120 7.29 -1.44 -2.41
C GLU A 120 6.24 -0.46 -1.88
N GLY A 121 6.36 -0.02 -0.61
CA GLY A 121 5.35 0.81 0.04
C GLY A 121 4.34 -0.01 0.84
N GLU A 122 3.08 0.38 0.86
CA GLU A 122 2.05 -0.26 1.67
C GLU A 122 0.86 -0.73 0.85
N ALA A 123 0.45 -1.98 1.11
CA ALA A 123 -0.75 -2.54 0.52
C ALA A 123 -1.49 -3.48 1.48
N TYR A 124 -2.82 -3.48 1.36
CA TYR A 124 -3.67 -4.48 1.99
C TYR A 124 -4.15 -5.48 0.94
N PHE A 125 -4.06 -6.76 1.27
CA PHE A 125 -4.39 -7.87 0.39
C PHE A 125 -5.61 -8.65 0.91
N GLU A 126 -6.55 -8.94 0.02
CA GLU A 126 -7.61 -9.94 0.21
C GLU A 126 -7.40 -11.03 -0.83
N VAL A 127 -6.59 -12.05 -0.46
CA VAL A 127 -6.15 -13.07 -1.41
C VAL A 127 -7.21 -14.14 -1.58
N THR A 128 -7.56 -14.43 -2.84
CA THR A 128 -8.45 -15.53 -3.21
C THR A 128 -7.86 -16.86 -2.76
N HIS A 129 -8.70 -17.70 -2.13
CA HIS A 129 -8.26 -18.99 -1.60
C HIS A 129 -7.92 -19.96 -2.73
N ASP A 130 -6.70 -20.45 -2.72
CA ASP A 130 -6.20 -21.51 -3.61
C ASP A 130 -5.08 -22.26 -2.88
N PRO A 131 -5.35 -23.48 -2.34
CA PRO A 131 -4.39 -24.25 -1.58
C PRO A 131 -3.24 -24.81 -2.44
N ASP A 132 -3.50 -25.02 -3.72
CA ASP A 132 -2.55 -25.68 -4.65
C ASP A 132 -1.58 -24.68 -5.25
N LYS A 133 -1.98 -23.39 -5.34
CA LYS A 133 -1.20 -22.34 -5.96
C LYS A 133 -0.99 -21.17 -5.01
N PRO A 134 0.11 -21.17 -4.21
CA PRO A 134 0.36 -20.13 -3.23
C PRO A 134 0.48 -18.74 -3.86
N PHE A 135 0.03 -17.74 -3.12
CA PHE A 135 0.21 -16.32 -3.46
C PHE A 135 1.41 -15.78 -2.68
N ILE A 136 2.32 -15.11 -3.38
CA ILE A 136 3.59 -14.63 -2.81
C ILE A 136 3.70 -13.13 -3.04
N VAL A 137 3.77 -12.36 -1.94
CA VAL A 137 4.13 -10.96 -1.98
C VAL A 137 5.63 -10.84 -1.70
N LYS A 138 6.39 -10.37 -2.67
CA LYS A 138 7.82 -10.10 -2.53
C LYS A 138 8.05 -8.65 -2.18
N THR A 139 8.82 -8.40 -1.14
CA THR A 139 9.35 -7.08 -0.80
C THR A 139 10.88 -7.11 -0.86
N SER A 140 11.54 -5.99 -0.59
CA SER A 140 13.01 -5.94 -0.46
C SER A 140 13.57 -6.84 0.64
N ASP A 141 12.78 -7.08 1.70
CA ASP A 141 13.26 -7.66 2.95
C ASP A 141 12.72 -9.06 3.22
N MET A 142 11.54 -9.39 2.73
CA MET A 142 10.86 -10.65 3.01
C MET A 142 9.94 -11.11 1.86
N ASN A 143 9.68 -12.42 1.80
CA ASN A 143 8.62 -13.00 0.99
C ASN A 143 7.48 -13.43 1.92
N ILE A 144 6.27 -12.99 1.60
CA ILE A 144 5.05 -13.33 2.33
C ILE A 144 4.28 -14.37 1.51
N VAL A 145 4.14 -15.59 2.01
CA VAL A 145 3.51 -16.71 1.31
C VAL A 145 2.17 -17.04 1.97
N VAL A 146 1.11 -17.01 1.17
CA VAL A 146 -0.27 -17.27 1.64
C VAL A 146 -1.06 -18.13 0.66
N ARG A 147 -2.21 -18.68 1.10
CA ARG A 147 -3.11 -19.51 0.29
C ARG A 147 -4.57 -19.06 0.29
N GLY A 148 -4.86 -17.90 0.89
CA GLY A 148 -6.21 -17.36 1.05
C GLY A 148 -6.32 -16.62 2.37
N THR A 149 -5.93 -15.34 2.36
CA THR A 149 -5.56 -14.63 3.58
C THR A 149 -5.84 -13.15 3.39
N SER A 150 -6.26 -12.48 4.47
CA SER A 150 -6.39 -11.02 4.51
C SER A 150 -5.32 -10.43 5.43
N PHE A 151 -4.47 -9.56 4.90
CA PHE A 151 -3.32 -9.00 5.62
C PHE A 151 -2.85 -7.67 5.05
N ASN A 152 -2.15 -6.90 5.88
CA ASN A 152 -1.48 -5.66 5.51
C ASN A 152 0.03 -5.87 5.43
N VAL A 153 0.67 -5.29 4.43
CA VAL A 153 2.13 -5.22 4.31
C VAL A 153 2.55 -3.77 4.21
N ASN A 154 3.45 -3.35 5.10
CA ASN A 154 4.09 -2.04 5.07
C ASN A 154 5.60 -2.24 4.87
N ALA A 155 6.07 -1.92 3.66
CA ALA A 155 7.42 -2.16 3.19
C ALA A 155 8.01 -0.94 2.46
N TYR A 156 7.79 0.27 3.01
CA TYR A 156 8.42 1.48 2.49
C TYR A 156 9.94 1.39 2.62
N SER A 157 10.67 1.73 1.56
CA SER A 157 12.15 1.69 1.52
C SER A 157 12.77 2.56 2.60
N ASP A 158 12.19 3.74 2.84
CA ASP A 158 12.69 4.75 3.77
C ASP A 158 12.37 4.47 5.24
N TYR A 159 11.51 3.49 5.52
CA TYR A 159 11.19 3.11 6.89
C TYR A 159 12.25 2.16 7.44
N LYS A 160 12.51 2.26 8.75
CA LYS A 160 13.46 1.39 9.47
C LYS A 160 13.00 -0.06 9.56
N THR A 161 11.70 -0.30 9.36
CA THR A 161 11.08 -1.61 9.51
C THR A 161 10.25 -1.99 8.30
N THR A 162 10.18 -3.29 8.04
CA THR A 162 9.14 -3.88 7.18
C THR A 162 8.20 -4.68 8.06
N ARG A 163 6.88 -4.49 7.90
CA ARG A 163 5.85 -5.06 8.76
C ARG A 163 4.81 -5.82 7.96
N THR A 164 4.36 -6.95 8.48
CA THR A 164 3.22 -7.68 7.93
C THR A 164 2.25 -8.03 9.06
N THR A 165 1.01 -7.57 8.95
CA THR A 165 -0.05 -7.75 9.95
C THR A 165 -1.11 -8.68 9.40
N LEU A 166 -1.35 -9.79 10.09
CA LEU A 166 -2.35 -10.77 9.68
C LEU A 166 -3.71 -10.51 10.32
N VAL A 167 -4.72 -10.33 9.46
CA VAL A 167 -6.11 -10.14 9.88
C VAL A 167 -6.86 -11.47 9.91
N ASN A 168 -6.76 -12.26 8.83
CA ASN A 168 -7.45 -13.54 8.73
C ASN A 168 -6.65 -14.52 7.87
N GLY A 169 -6.66 -15.81 8.22
CA GLY A 169 -5.98 -16.89 7.51
C GLY A 169 -4.66 -17.29 8.17
N LYS A 170 -3.64 -17.58 7.36
CA LYS A 170 -2.30 -17.98 7.79
C LYS A 170 -1.26 -17.36 6.87
N ILE A 171 -0.17 -16.89 7.44
CA ILE A 171 0.98 -16.37 6.70
C ILE A 171 2.24 -17.18 7.04
N GLU A 172 3.03 -17.49 6.02
CA GLU A 172 4.40 -17.94 6.13
C GLU A 172 5.32 -16.84 5.61
N VAL A 173 6.20 -16.30 6.45
CA VAL A 173 7.15 -15.25 6.07
C VAL A 173 8.53 -15.85 5.97
N GLU A 174 9.10 -15.75 4.77
CA GLU A 174 10.50 -16.14 4.51
C GLU A 174 11.38 -14.88 4.60
N CYS A 175 12.29 -14.87 5.54
CA CYS A 175 13.18 -13.74 5.79
C CYS A 175 14.51 -14.22 6.37
N SER A 176 15.61 -13.65 5.91
CA SER A 176 16.97 -13.99 6.39
C SER A 176 17.28 -15.49 6.41
N GLY A 177 16.72 -16.26 5.45
CA GLY A 177 16.91 -17.70 5.34
C GLY A 177 16.08 -18.56 6.29
N ASN A 178 15.18 -17.94 7.07
CA ASN A 178 14.26 -18.63 7.97
C ASN A 178 12.81 -18.41 7.55
N THR A 179 11.94 -19.35 7.94
CA THR A 179 10.49 -19.24 7.76
C THR A 179 9.81 -19.03 9.10
N HIS A 180 8.95 -18.02 9.16
CA HIS A 180 8.18 -17.65 10.35
C HIS A 180 6.69 -17.79 10.07
N ILE A 181 5.95 -18.36 11.01
CA ILE A 181 4.49 -18.47 10.94
C ILE A 181 3.88 -17.30 11.70
N VAL A 182 2.93 -16.61 11.07
CA VAL A 182 2.16 -15.52 11.69
C VAL A 182 0.70 -15.95 11.77
N LEU A 183 0.10 -15.77 12.94
CA LEU A 183 -1.29 -16.12 13.24
C LEU A 183 -2.20 -14.88 13.18
N PRO A 184 -3.53 -15.04 13.02
CA PRO A 184 -4.46 -13.92 13.06
C PRO A 184 -4.32 -13.10 14.35
N GLY A 185 -4.30 -11.76 14.21
CA GLY A 185 -4.05 -10.85 15.32
C GLY A 185 -2.57 -10.59 15.59
N GLN A 186 -1.66 -11.18 14.81
CA GLN A 186 -0.22 -10.96 14.96
C GLN A 186 0.34 -10.09 13.85
N GLN A 187 1.43 -9.42 14.20
CA GLN A 187 2.30 -8.69 13.29
C GLN A 187 3.72 -9.23 13.39
N ILE A 188 4.36 -9.46 12.24
CA ILE A 188 5.79 -9.66 12.14
C ILE A 188 6.46 -8.36 11.73
N VAL A 189 7.51 -7.98 12.45
CA VAL A 189 8.32 -6.78 12.24
C VAL A 189 9.74 -7.21 11.94
N PHE A 190 10.25 -6.79 10.81
CA PHE A 190 11.65 -6.93 10.41
C PHE A 190 12.36 -5.59 10.54
N GLU A 191 13.38 -5.52 11.39
CA GLU A 191 14.23 -4.35 11.57
C GLU A 191 15.36 -4.36 10.53
N LYS A 192 15.37 -3.38 9.63
CA LYS A 192 16.29 -3.37 8.47
C LYS A 192 17.77 -3.24 8.88
N GLU A 193 18.04 -2.44 9.92
CA GLU A 193 19.40 -2.19 10.39
C GLU A 193 20.01 -3.41 11.08
N THR A 194 19.29 -3.98 12.03
CA THR A 194 19.77 -5.10 12.86
C THR A 194 19.49 -6.47 12.26
N LYS A 195 18.66 -6.54 11.21
CA LYS A 195 18.13 -7.79 10.61
C LYS A 195 17.37 -8.65 11.61
N SER A 196 16.92 -8.07 12.72
CA SER A 196 16.16 -8.77 13.73
C SER A 196 14.68 -8.89 13.37
N ILE A 197 14.04 -9.94 13.89
CA ILE A 197 12.65 -10.25 13.65
C ILE A 197 11.93 -10.29 14.99
N LYS A 198 10.77 -9.67 15.07
CA LYS A 198 9.85 -9.73 16.20
C LYS A 198 8.46 -10.13 15.72
N ILE A 199 7.80 -11.02 16.44
CA ILE A 199 6.36 -11.31 16.24
C ILE A 199 5.65 -10.89 17.51
N GLU A 200 4.57 -10.13 17.36
CA GLU A 200 3.80 -9.58 18.47
C GLU A 200 2.30 -9.58 18.18
N ASP A 201 1.49 -9.70 19.22
CA ASP A 201 0.04 -9.56 19.12
C ASP A 201 -0.33 -8.07 19.00
N VAL A 202 -1.23 -7.76 18.08
CA VAL A 202 -1.62 -6.38 17.77
C VAL A 202 -3.13 -6.24 17.54
N ASP A 203 -3.65 -5.03 17.75
CA ASP A 203 -4.96 -4.65 17.20
C ASP A 203 -4.81 -4.42 15.68
N THR A 204 -5.29 -5.36 14.89
CA THR A 204 -5.13 -5.33 13.42
C THR A 204 -5.81 -4.14 12.76
N GLU A 205 -6.82 -3.51 13.42
CA GLU A 205 -7.46 -2.31 12.89
C GLU A 205 -6.52 -1.11 12.84
N LEU A 206 -5.50 -1.06 13.68
CA LEU A 206 -4.47 0.00 13.62
C LEU A 206 -3.71 0.00 12.28
N TYR A 207 -3.66 -1.15 11.61
CA TYR A 207 -2.89 -1.36 10.40
C TYR A 207 -3.74 -1.62 9.14
N ALA A 208 -5.04 -1.88 9.31
CA ALA A 208 -5.93 -2.25 8.21
C ALA A 208 -7.10 -1.28 7.98
N SER A 209 -7.39 -0.37 8.92
CA SER A 209 -8.53 0.54 8.83
C SER A 209 -8.40 1.56 7.69
N TRP A 210 -7.19 1.89 7.28
CA TRP A 210 -6.92 2.89 6.23
C TRP A 210 -7.59 2.52 4.90
N LYS A 211 -7.65 1.23 4.54
CA LYS A 211 -8.33 0.76 3.32
C LYS A 211 -9.82 1.08 3.27
N ASN A 212 -10.42 1.34 4.43
CA ASN A 212 -11.83 1.73 4.57
C ASN A 212 -11.99 3.26 4.74
N GLY A 213 -10.91 4.03 4.56
CA GLY A 213 -10.89 5.48 4.73
C GLY A 213 -10.86 5.94 6.19
N PHE A 214 -10.34 5.14 7.10
CA PHE A 214 -10.18 5.50 8.50
C PHE A 214 -8.72 5.37 8.94
N TYR A 215 -8.30 6.23 9.87
CA TYR A 215 -7.05 6.05 10.58
C TYR A 215 -7.30 5.75 12.05
N LYS A 216 -6.39 4.99 12.64
CA LYS A 216 -6.43 4.65 14.06
C LYS A 216 -4.99 4.60 14.57
N PHE A 217 -4.69 5.40 15.55
CA PHE A 217 -3.39 5.43 16.25
C PHE A 217 -3.61 5.11 17.71
N ASN A 218 -2.74 4.33 18.32
CA ASN A 218 -2.82 3.98 19.75
C ASN A 218 -1.42 4.10 20.35
N ASP A 219 -1.24 5.02 21.30
CA ASP A 219 0.03 5.29 21.94
C ASP A 219 1.19 5.43 20.92
N THR A 220 0.90 6.09 19.80
CA THR A 220 1.82 6.23 18.67
C THR A 220 2.61 7.52 18.78
N ARG A 221 3.91 7.49 18.46
CA ARG A 221 4.76 8.69 18.45
C ARG A 221 4.25 9.70 17.43
N LEU A 222 4.34 10.98 17.76
CA LEU A 222 3.91 12.06 16.86
C LEU A 222 4.66 12.01 15.52
N GLU A 223 5.95 11.70 15.53
CA GLU A 223 6.74 11.55 14.31
C GLU A 223 6.15 10.47 13.39
N ASP A 224 5.77 9.31 13.93
CA ASP A 224 5.20 8.21 13.14
C ASP A 224 3.80 8.56 12.60
N ILE A 225 2.99 9.23 13.41
CA ILE A 225 1.68 9.76 12.99
C ILE A 225 1.83 10.73 11.83
N LEU A 226 2.68 11.75 12.00
CA LEU A 226 2.86 12.80 11.00
C LEU A 226 3.54 12.28 9.74
N THR A 227 4.43 11.29 9.85
CA THR A 227 4.99 10.58 8.69
C THR A 227 3.88 9.90 7.87
N THR A 228 2.97 9.19 8.53
CA THR A 228 1.82 8.56 7.85
C THR A 228 0.91 9.61 7.21
N LEU A 229 0.53 10.65 7.96
CA LEU A 229 -0.36 11.70 7.46
C LEU A 229 0.28 12.51 6.32
N SER A 230 1.60 12.71 6.35
CA SER A 230 2.30 13.42 5.28
C SER A 230 2.21 12.70 3.94
N LEU A 231 2.25 11.34 3.94
CA LEU A 231 2.03 10.55 2.74
C LEU A 231 0.58 10.64 2.25
N TRP A 232 -0.40 10.62 3.15
CA TRP A 232 -1.82 10.62 2.78
C TRP A 232 -2.33 11.96 2.28
N TYR A 233 -1.82 13.07 2.84
CA TYR A 233 -2.29 14.43 2.52
C TYR A 233 -1.32 15.20 1.62
N ASP A 234 -0.20 14.58 1.22
CA ASP A 234 0.83 15.19 0.40
C ASP A 234 1.33 16.52 0.99
N VAL A 235 1.69 16.49 2.26
CA VAL A 235 2.20 17.64 3.01
C VAL A 235 3.57 17.36 3.59
N ASP A 236 4.41 18.38 3.68
CA ASP A 236 5.69 18.28 4.37
C ASP A 236 5.55 18.68 5.82
N VAL A 237 6.21 17.94 6.69
CA VAL A 237 6.19 18.17 8.14
C VAL A 237 7.47 18.85 8.57
N ILE A 238 7.35 20.01 9.21
CA ILE A 238 8.47 20.76 9.82
C ILE A 238 8.25 20.81 11.32
N TYR A 239 9.23 20.37 12.08
CA TYR A 239 9.20 20.44 13.54
C TYR A 239 9.91 21.71 14.02
N ALA A 240 9.17 22.57 14.71
CA ALA A 240 9.75 23.75 15.36
C ALA A 240 10.59 23.38 16.60
N ASP A 241 10.29 22.24 17.21
CA ASP A 241 11.01 21.64 18.33
C ASP A 241 11.08 20.13 18.14
N GLU A 242 12.29 19.59 18.06
CA GLU A 242 12.55 18.16 17.86
C GLU A 242 12.01 17.29 19.02
N SER A 243 11.90 17.84 20.22
CA SER A 243 11.41 17.10 21.41
C SER A 243 9.96 16.64 21.27
N VAL A 244 9.15 17.31 20.45
CA VAL A 244 7.73 16.94 20.26
C VAL A 244 7.56 15.62 19.49
N LYS A 245 8.56 15.18 18.76
CA LYS A 245 8.54 13.92 17.98
C LYS A 245 8.23 12.70 18.83
N GLU A 246 8.72 12.71 20.09
CA GLU A 246 8.55 11.59 21.03
C GLU A 246 7.21 11.61 21.78
N LEU A 247 6.42 12.68 21.65
CA LEU A 247 5.08 12.72 22.26
C LEU A 247 4.21 11.62 21.65
N ARG A 248 3.38 10.98 22.49
CA ARG A 248 2.53 9.85 22.08
C ARG A 248 1.06 10.25 22.12
N PHE A 249 0.33 9.78 21.12
CA PHE A 249 -1.08 10.09 20.96
C PHE A 249 -1.90 8.85 20.61
N THR A 250 -3.12 8.85 21.11
CA THR A 250 -4.18 7.92 20.70
C THR A 250 -5.26 8.72 19.99
N SER A 251 -5.56 8.38 18.75
CA SER A 251 -6.53 9.08 17.92
C SER A 251 -7.13 8.17 16.88
N SER A 252 -8.34 8.47 16.46
CA SER A 252 -8.98 7.82 15.31
C SER A 252 -9.86 8.82 14.58
N GLY A 253 -10.02 8.63 13.28
CA GLY A 253 -10.83 9.51 12.46
C GLY A 253 -11.01 9.01 11.04
N LYS A 254 -11.79 9.76 10.25
CA LYS A 254 -11.96 9.50 8.83
C LYS A 254 -10.88 10.21 8.03
N ILE A 255 -10.31 9.51 7.06
CA ILE A 255 -9.41 10.11 6.08
C ILE A 255 -10.28 10.89 5.10
N ILE A 256 -10.04 12.20 4.98
CA ILE A 256 -10.74 13.08 4.03
C ILE A 256 -9.72 13.44 2.95
N ARG A 257 -9.93 12.97 1.75
CA ARG A 257 -9.08 13.21 0.57
C ARG A 257 -9.89 13.80 -0.57
#